data_10bd802e3d586b66059dc4605321fc45
#
_entry.id   10bd802e3d586b66059dc4605321fc45
#
_cell.length_a   1.000
_cell.length_b   1.000
_cell.length_c   1.000
_cell.angle_alpha   90.00
_cell.angle_beta   90.00
_cell.angle_gamma   90.00
#
_symmetry.space_group_name_H-M   'P 1'
#
loop_
_entity.id
_entity.type
_entity.pdbx_description
1 polymer ?
#
loop_
_entity_poly.entity_id
_entity_poly.type
_entity_poly.pdbx_seq_one_letter_code
_entity_poly.pdbx_strand_id
1 'polypeptide(L)'
;MIIGLDKHTLLDEVVANGAGSAVGTERAKGWTFVIESASVSTGATVAVEAYIGGAWRAIDSRSVTSSGNIMIRDEYGHYEKIRASVSSRTDGTYSVYATGTTSSL
;
A
#
# COMPACT_ATOMS: atom_id res chain seq x y z
N MET A 1 18.13 -11.52 12.39
CA MET A 1 18.50 -10.10 12.31
C MET A 1 17.95 -9.47 11.05
N ILE A 2 17.46 -8.27 11.17
CA ILE A 2 17.00 -7.51 10.02
C ILE A 2 18.18 -6.75 9.45
N ILE A 3 18.47 -6.95 8.18
CA ILE A 3 19.63 -6.35 7.56
C ILE A 3 19.30 -5.36 6.43
N GLY A 4 18.04 -5.18 6.14
CA GLY A 4 17.65 -4.21 5.12
C GLY A 4 16.19 -3.88 5.20
N LEU A 5 15.87 -2.66 4.81
CA LEU A 5 14.50 -2.18 4.70
C LEU A 5 14.33 -1.58 3.31
N ASP A 6 13.34 -2.08 2.59
CA ASP A 6 12.93 -1.50 1.32
C ASP A 6 11.81 -0.51 1.60
N LYS A 7 11.98 0.70 1.12
CA LYS A 7 10.98 1.75 1.26
C LYS A 7 10.47 2.15 -0.10
N HIS A 8 9.16 2.19 -0.24
CA HIS A 8 8.53 2.55 -1.51
C HIS A 8 7.36 3.49 -1.26
N THR A 9 7.20 4.44 -2.16
CA THR A 9 6.00 5.27 -2.23
C THR A 9 5.10 4.68 -3.31
N LEU A 10 3.98 4.12 -2.90
CA LEU A 10 3.04 3.47 -3.82
C LEU A 10 2.02 4.44 -4.38
N LEU A 11 1.61 5.43 -3.60
CA LEU A 11 0.77 6.55 -4.03
C LEU A 11 1.32 7.80 -3.35
N ASP A 12 1.35 8.91 -4.09
CA ASP A 12 1.88 10.18 -3.60
C ASP A 12 0.86 11.29 -3.82
N GLU A 13 0.15 11.64 -2.76
CA GLU A 13 -0.83 12.73 -2.72
C GLU A 13 -1.83 12.67 -3.88
N VAL A 14 -2.39 11.49 -4.14
CA VAL A 14 -3.31 11.30 -5.26
C VAL A 14 -4.70 11.83 -4.91
N VAL A 15 -5.34 12.39 -5.91
CA VAL A 15 -6.68 12.98 -5.82
C VAL A 15 -7.63 12.41 -6.87
N ALA A 16 -7.40 11.17 -7.28
CA ALA A 16 -8.21 10.50 -8.30
C ALA A 16 -8.23 9.00 -8.05
N ASN A 17 -9.25 8.33 -8.59
CA ASN A 17 -9.28 6.87 -8.60
C ASN A 17 -8.19 6.33 -9.52
N GLY A 18 -7.69 5.16 -9.21
CA GLY A 18 -6.72 4.47 -10.03
C GLY A 18 -5.62 3.83 -9.22
N ALA A 19 -4.81 3.03 -9.90
CA ALA A 19 -3.66 2.37 -9.31
C ALA A 19 -2.40 3.20 -9.51
N GLY A 20 -1.54 3.17 -8.51
CA GLY A 20 -0.19 3.72 -8.62
C GLY A 20 0.74 2.79 -9.38
N SER A 21 1.98 3.20 -9.50
CA SER A 21 3.00 2.38 -10.15
C SER A 21 3.35 1.16 -9.32
N ALA A 22 3.57 0.04 -9.98
CA ALA A 22 4.02 -1.17 -9.32
C ALA A 22 5.50 -1.09 -8.97
N VAL A 23 5.87 -1.67 -7.85
CA VAL A 23 7.27 -1.80 -7.44
C VAL A 23 7.60 -3.27 -7.21
N GLY A 24 8.83 -3.64 -7.54
CA GLY A 24 9.33 -4.99 -7.32
C GLY A 24 9.69 -5.22 -5.86
N THR A 25 9.51 -6.45 -5.39
CA THR A 25 9.65 -6.78 -3.98
C THR A 25 10.56 -7.97 -3.73
N GLU A 26 11.46 -8.25 -4.64
CA GLU A 26 12.21 -9.52 -4.71
C GLU A 26 12.83 -9.99 -3.40
N ARG A 27 13.25 -9.07 -2.54
CA ARG A 27 14.00 -9.42 -1.33
C ARG A 27 13.19 -9.30 -0.05
N ALA A 28 12.01 -8.73 -0.12
CA ALA A 28 11.20 -8.52 1.07
C ALA A 28 10.45 -9.79 1.46
N LYS A 29 10.40 -10.05 2.74
CA LYS A 29 9.71 -11.22 3.32
C LYS A 29 8.49 -10.83 4.12
N GLY A 30 8.32 -9.57 4.39
CA GLY A 30 7.16 -9.02 5.05
C GLY A 30 7.03 -7.55 4.75
N TRP A 31 5.86 -7.00 4.95
CA TRP A 31 5.55 -5.62 4.59
C TRP A 31 4.77 -4.90 5.67
N THR A 32 5.05 -3.63 5.79
CA THR A 32 4.20 -2.70 6.53
C THR A 32 3.80 -1.61 5.56
N PHE A 33 2.50 -1.41 5.45
CA PHE A 33 1.92 -0.36 4.61
C PHE A 33 1.34 0.72 5.50
N VAL A 34 1.51 1.97 5.09
CA VAL A 34 0.88 3.10 5.76
C VAL A 34 0.07 3.86 4.74
N ILE A 35 -1.22 4.03 5.02
CA ILE A 35 -2.11 4.86 4.24
C ILE A 35 -2.25 6.19 4.97
N GLU A 36 -1.81 7.27 4.35
CA GLU A 36 -1.99 8.62 4.88
C GLU A 36 -3.06 9.33 4.08
N SER A 37 -3.95 10.02 4.77
CA SER A 37 -5.01 10.77 4.11
C SER A 37 -5.18 12.15 4.72
N ALA A 38 -5.58 13.08 3.87
CA ALA A 38 -5.82 14.47 4.25
C ALA A 38 -7.07 14.99 3.55
N SER A 39 -7.72 15.94 4.16
CA SER A 39 -8.91 16.60 3.59
C SER A 39 -10.04 15.61 3.28
N VAL A 40 -10.21 14.62 4.14
CA VAL A 40 -11.22 13.57 3.95
C VAL A 40 -12.48 13.94 4.69
N SER A 41 -13.61 13.92 3.98
CA SER A 41 -14.93 14.16 4.53
C SER A 41 -15.82 12.92 4.30
N THR A 42 -15.95 12.47 3.07
CA THR A 42 -16.65 11.24 2.72
C THR A 42 -15.66 10.10 2.46
N GLY A 43 -14.63 10.37 1.68
CA GLY A 43 -13.50 9.48 1.57
C GLY A 43 -13.42 8.65 0.30
N ALA A 44 -12.78 7.51 0.45
CA ALA A 44 -12.48 6.59 -0.64
C ALA A 44 -12.18 5.20 -0.07
N THR A 45 -12.04 4.23 -0.95
CA THR A 45 -11.48 2.92 -0.61
C THR A 45 -10.05 2.89 -1.11
N VAL A 46 -9.13 2.53 -0.23
CA VAL A 46 -7.71 2.39 -0.57
C VAL A 46 -7.31 0.94 -0.37
N ALA A 47 -6.75 0.34 -1.40
CA ALA A 47 -6.31 -1.05 -1.35
C ALA A 47 -4.81 -1.13 -1.58
N VAL A 48 -4.16 -2.07 -0.90
CA VAL A 48 -2.80 -2.49 -1.21
C VAL A 48 -2.90 -3.84 -1.91
N GLU A 49 -2.18 -3.99 -3.01
CA GLU A 49 -2.35 -5.11 -3.92
C GLU A 49 -1.01 -5.76 -4.26
N ALA A 50 -1.06 -7.06 -4.52
CA ALA A 50 0.09 -7.81 -4.98
C ALA A 50 -0.23 -8.51 -6.29
N TYR A 51 0.80 -8.67 -7.13
CA TYR A 51 0.68 -9.40 -8.38
C TYR A 51 0.93 -10.88 -8.09
N ILE A 52 -0.12 -11.68 -8.20
CA ILE A 52 -0.09 -13.10 -7.85
C ILE A 52 -0.85 -13.87 -8.91
N GLY A 53 -0.19 -14.88 -9.48
CA GLY A 53 -0.85 -15.75 -10.43
C GLY A 53 -1.34 -15.05 -11.69
N GLY A 54 -0.60 -14.07 -12.16
CA GLY A 54 -0.93 -13.36 -13.39
C GLY A 54 -1.98 -12.26 -13.24
N ALA A 55 -2.33 -11.89 -12.02
CA ALA A 55 -3.34 -10.86 -11.77
C ALA A 55 -3.03 -10.08 -10.50
N TRP A 56 -3.52 -8.85 -10.45
CA TRP A 56 -3.46 -8.03 -9.24
C TRP A 56 -4.56 -8.47 -8.27
N ARG A 57 -4.17 -8.71 -7.03
CA ARG A 57 -5.07 -9.17 -5.98
C ARG A 57 -4.88 -8.32 -4.74
N ALA A 58 -5.96 -7.98 -4.06
CA ALA A 58 -5.88 -7.16 -2.86
C ALA A 58 -5.25 -7.95 -1.70
N ILE A 59 -4.22 -7.38 -1.09
CA ILE A 59 -3.70 -7.86 0.19
C ILE A 59 -4.66 -7.40 1.28
N ASP A 60 -5.07 -6.14 1.23
CA ASP A 60 -6.04 -5.56 2.15
C ASP A 60 -6.69 -4.36 1.49
N SER A 61 -7.89 -4.04 1.93
CA SER A 61 -8.68 -2.93 1.42
C SER A 61 -9.33 -2.21 2.59
N ARG A 62 -9.18 -0.91 2.63
CA ARG A 62 -9.70 -0.09 3.72
C ARG A 62 -10.57 1.04 3.22
N SER A 63 -11.71 1.20 3.90
CA SER A 63 -12.53 2.40 3.74
C SER A 63 -11.90 3.52 4.56
N VAL A 64 -11.56 4.61 3.89
CA VAL A 64 -10.99 5.78 4.54
C VAL A 64 -12.07 6.84 4.60
N THR A 65 -12.60 7.11 5.79
CA THR A 65 -13.72 8.03 6.00
C THR A 65 -13.35 9.28 6.79
N SER A 66 -12.12 9.36 7.23
CA SER A 66 -11.58 10.53 7.92
C SER A 66 -10.09 10.64 7.67
N SER A 67 -9.56 11.83 7.80
CA SER A 67 -8.13 12.09 7.63
C SER A 67 -7.32 11.44 8.73
N GLY A 68 -6.14 10.94 8.40
CA GLY A 68 -5.23 10.32 9.35
C GLY A 68 -4.39 9.24 8.70
N ASN A 69 -3.95 8.31 9.53
CA ASN A 69 -3.05 7.24 9.11
C ASN A 69 -3.65 5.88 9.46
N ILE A 70 -3.49 4.94 8.55
CA ILE A 70 -3.87 3.54 8.77
C ILE A 70 -2.64 2.69 8.49
N MET A 71 -2.30 1.80 9.42
CA MET A 71 -1.18 0.90 9.24
C MET A 71 -1.68 -0.52 8.98
N ILE A 72 -1.10 -1.15 7.98
CA ILE A 72 -1.41 -2.54 7.61
C ILE A 72 -0.11 -3.33 7.67
N ARG A 73 -0.13 -4.46 8.33
CA ARG A 73 1.02 -5.37 8.41
C ARG A 73 0.74 -6.67 7.69
N ASP A 74 1.72 -7.10 6.91
CA ASP A 74 1.70 -8.38 6.24
C ASP A 74 3.05 -9.07 6.50
N GLU A 75 3.13 -9.85 7.55
CA GLU A 75 4.38 -10.42 8.04
C GLU A 75 4.96 -11.51 7.13
N TYR A 76 4.14 -12.09 6.27
CA TYR A 76 4.55 -13.23 5.47
C TYR A 76 4.39 -12.99 3.97
N GLY A 77 4.33 -11.74 3.59
CA GLY A 77 4.08 -11.37 2.21
C GLY A 77 5.30 -11.51 1.31
N HIS A 78 5.33 -12.56 0.52
CA HIS A 78 6.32 -12.77 -0.51
C HIS A 78 5.67 -12.51 -1.86
N TYR A 79 5.93 -11.34 -2.43
CA TYR A 79 5.28 -10.92 -3.66
C TYR A 79 6.31 -10.54 -4.71
N GLU A 80 5.97 -10.74 -5.95
CA GLU A 80 6.78 -10.29 -7.07
C GLU A 80 6.72 -8.76 -7.20
N LYS A 81 5.52 -8.23 -7.14
CA LYS A 81 5.27 -6.78 -7.23
C LYS A 81 4.13 -6.39 -6.31
N ILE A 82 4.17 -5.15 -5.87
CA ILE A 82 3.07 -4.55 -5.09
C ILE A 82 2.71 -3.19 -5.68
N ARG A 83 1.49 -2.77 -5.42
CA ARG A 83 0.99 -1.44 -5.74
C ARG A 83 -0.13 -1.06 -4.78
N ALA A 84 -0.57 0.19 -4.84
CA ALA A 84 -1.77 0.62 -4.14
C ALA A 84 -2.75 1.24 -5.13
N SER A 85 -4.02 1.24 -4.78
CA SER A 85 -5.06 1.82 -5.63
C SER A 85 -6.10 2.55 -4.80
N VAL A 86 -6.73 3.54 -5.42
CA VAL A 86 -7.84 4.28 -4.85
C VAL A 86 -9.06 4.02 -5.71
N SER A 87 -10.18 3.71 -5.07
CA SER A 87 -11.46 3.52 -5.74
C SER A 87 -12.58 4.21 -4.96
N SER A 88 -13.69 4.46 -5.64
CA SER A 88 -14.88 5.09 -5.04
C SER A 88 -14.55 6.39 -4.31
N ARG A 89 -13.61 7.16 -4.84
CA ARG A 89 -13.20 8.41 -4.23
C ARG A 89 -14.25 9.48 -4.42
N THR A 90 -14.64 10.11 -3.31
CA THR A 90 -15.49 11.30 -3.31
C THR A 90 -14.65 12.54 -3.01
N ASP A 91 -13.73 12.43 -2.04
CA ASP A 91 -12.85 13.52 -1.66
C ASP A 91 -11.58 12.96 -1.02
N GLY A 92 -10.68 13.84 -0.63
CA GLY A 92 -9.46 13.49 0.06
C GLY A 92 -8.25 13.34 -0.83
N THR A 93 -7.09 13.43 -0.19
CA THR A 93 -5.77 13.23 -0.79
C THR A 93 -5.15 12.01 -0.12
N TYR A 94 -4.61 11.09 -0.90
CA TYR A 94 -4.15 9.80 -0.40
C TYR A 94 -2.71 9.53 -0.78
N SER A 95 -1.95 9.06 0.20
CA SER A 95 -0.59 8.58 -0.01
C SER A 95 -0.47 7.20 0.62
N VAL A 96 0.28 6.31 -0.02
CA VAL A 96 0.53 4.98 0.51
C VAL A 96 2.02 4.71 0.45
N TYR A 97 2.59 4.36 1.58
CA TYR A 97 3.99 4.00 1.72
C TYR A 97 4.10 2.55 2.13
N ALA A 98 5.12 1.90 1.64
CA ALA A 98 5.41 0.52 2.00
C ALA A 98 6.85 0.40 2.47
N THR A 99 7.06 -0.34 3.55
CA THR A 99 8.38 -0.69 4.03
C THR A 99 8.47 -2.20 4.09
N GLY A 100 9.38 -2.75 3.31
CA GLY A 100 9.63 -4.18 3.28
C GLY A 100 10.80 -4.55 4.19
N THR A 101 10.70 -5.70 4.82
CA THR A 101 11.76 -6.23 5.65
C THR A 101 12.44 -7.40 4.97
N THR A 102 13.75 -7.37 4.94
CA THR A 102 14.56 -8.53 4.63
C THR A 102 15.24 -8.96 5.93
N SER A 103 15.31 -10.24 6.16
CA SER A 103 15.98 -10.74 7.35
C SER A 103 16.91 -11.88 7.01
N SER A 104 17.95 -12.01 7.78
CA SER A 104 18.83 -13.14 7.74
C SER A 104 19.07 -13.65 9.16
N LEU A 105 19.00 -14.93 9.31
CA LEU A 105 19.30 -15.59 10.59
C LEU A 105 20.27 -16.72 10.34
#